data_f022070af2201f6ec480aa764fdebd56
#
_entry.id   f022070af2201f6ec480aa764fdebd56
#
_cell.length_a   1.000
_cell.length_b   1.000
_cell.length_c   1.000
_cell.angle_alpha   90.00
_cell.angle_beta   90.00
_cell.angle_gamma   90.00
#
_symmetry.space_group_name_H-M   'P 1'
#
loop_
_entity.id
_entity.type
_entity.pdbx_description
1 polymer ?
#
loop_
_entity_poly.entity_id
_entity_poly.type
_entity_poly.pdbx_seq_one_letter_code
_entity_poly.pdbx_strand_id
1 'polypeptide(L)'
;NYDIINQIIYGAPEINKVRILEGWNIYQIAGHISKEMKLDSTKIIELCNDSAFVKSNGVSGSSLEGYLSPDTYFFYVGDKPESILKHLIKMNESFWTRNHLIQSQKLNLSKHQIMTLASIIEGEAIYDSERAKISAVYHNRLNLGMRLQADPTIQYIIPDSPRRLLNKDLKIKSPYNTYSVSYTHLRA
;
A
#
# COMPACT_ATOMS: atom_id res chain seq x y z
N ASN A 1 -9.40 4.43 -45.68
CA ASN A 1 -9.12 5.69 -44.95
C ASN A 1 -10.34 6.25 -44.14
N TYR A 2 -11.59 6.03 -44.59
CA TYR A 2 -12.78 6.46 -43.85
C TYR A 2 -12.97 5.73 -42.53
N ASP A 3 -12.64 4.45 -42.47
CA ASP A 3 -12.77 3.63 -41.23
C ASP A 3 -11.82 4.10 -40.13
N ILE A 4 -10.58 4.50 -40.48
CA ILE A 4 -9.59 5.03 -39.56
C ILE A 4 -10.08 6.40 -38.97
N ILE A 5 -10.63 7.25 -39.84
CA ILE A 5 -11.16 8.56 -39.43
C ILE A 5 -12.37 8.38 -38.49
N ASN A 6 -13.28 7.47 -38.83
CA ASN A 6 -14.43 7.16 -37.97
C ASN A 6 -14.00 6.56 -36.64
N GLN A 7 -12.96 5.70 -36.63
CA GLN A 7 -12.41 5.12 -35.41
C GLN A 7 -11.72 6.16 -34.51
N ILE A 8 -11.05 7.17 -35.12
CA ILE A 8 -10.45 8.29 -34.37
C ILE A 8 -11.53 9.24 -33.80
N ILE A 9 -12.62 9.50 -34.56
CA ILE A 9 -13.66 10.45 -34.16
C ILE A 9 -14.67 9.81 -33.19
N TYR A 10 -15.04 8.54 -33.39
CA TYR A 10 -16.12 7.86 -32.69
C TYR A 10 -15.70 6.62 -31.94
N GLY A 11 -14.44 6.21 -32.07
CA GLY A 11 -13.91 5.04 -31.35
C GLY A 11 -13.87 5.28 -29.83
N ALA A 12 -14.43 4.37 -29.06
CA ALA A 12 -14.23 4.39 -27.62
C ALA A 12 -12.75 4.09 -27.31
N PRO A 13 -12.12 4.84 -26.39
CA PRO A 13 -10.74 4.55 -25.99
C PRO A 13 -10.63 3.15 -25.40
N GLU A 14 -9.62 2.41 -25.78
CA GLU A 14 -9.34 1.08 -25.25
C GLU A 14 -8.91 1.21 -23.78
N ILE A 15 -9.56 0.43 -22.92
CA ILE A 15 -9.37 0.49 -21.47
C ILE A 15 -8.89 -0.87 -20.96
N ASN A 16 -7.82 -0.86 -20.16
CA ASN A 16 -7.34 -2.02 -19.43
C ASN A 16 -7.86 -1.98 -17.98
N LYS A 17 -8.30 -3.16 -17.51
CA LYS A 17 -8.72 -3.35 -16.13
C LYS A 17 -7.52 -3.85 -15.31
N VAL A 18 -7.16 -3.11 -14.27
CA VAL A 18 -6.07 -3.45 -13.34
C VAL A 18 -6.66 -3.64 -11.94
N ARG A 19 -6.59 -4.87 -11.41
CA ARG A 19 -7.06 -5.18 -10.07
C ARG A 19 -5.89 -5.32 -9.11
N ILE A 20 -5.78 -4.43 -8.14
CA ILE A 20 -4.81 -4.49 -7.05
C ILE A 20 -5.45 -5.23 -5.88
N LEU A 21 -4.78 -6.27 -5.40
CA LEU A 21 -5.29 -7.10 -4.30
C LEU A 21 -4.78 -6.58 -2.96
N GLU A 22 -5.55 -6.90 -1.91
CA GLU A 22 -5.17 -6.64 -0.53
C GLU A 22 -3.88 -7.39 -0.16
N GLY A 23 -3.04 -6.77 0.67
CA GLY A 23 -1.78 -7.34 1.13
C GLY A 23 -0.63 -7.29 0.11
N TRP A 24 -0.83 -6.74 -1.08
CA TRP A 24 0.25 -6.57 -2.05
C TRP A 24 1.16 -5.40 -1.67
N ASN A 25 2.46 -5.62 -1.81
CA ASN A 25 3.49 -4.58 -1.72
C ASN A 25 3.70 -3.89 -3.08
N ILE A 26 4.47 -2.79 -3.09
CA ILE A 26 4.74 -2.02 -4.32
C ILE A 26 5.37 -2.85 -5.44
N TYR A 27 6.15 -3.89 -5.13
CA TYR A 27 6.79 -4.75 -6.14
C TYR A 27 5.75 -5.63 -6.86
N GLN A 28 4.82 -6.19 -6.09
CA GLN A 28 3.72 -7.00 -6.63
C GLN A 28 2.76 -6.14 -7.44
N ILE A 29 2.43 -4.94 -6.94
CA ILE A 29 1.59 -3.96 -7.64
C ILE A 29 2.26 -3.53 -8.95
N ALA A 30 3.54 -3.14 -8.91
CA ALA A 30 4.28 -2.73 -10.10
C ALA A 30 4.36 -3.84 -11.15
N GLY A 31 4.62 -5.08 -10.74
CA GLY A 31 4.65 -6.23 -11.63
C GLY A 31 3.29 -6.49 -12.28
N HIS A 32 2.20 -6.35 -11.53
CA HIS A 32 0.85 -6.53 -12.07
C HIS A 32 0.47 -5.40 -13.03
N ILE A 33 0.70 -4.13 -12.68
CA ILE A 33 0.47 -2.98 -13.57
C ILE A 33 1.29 -3.15 -14.87
N SER A 34 2.56 -3.52 -14.74
CA SER A 34 3.45 -3.78 -15.88
C SER A 34 2.85 -4.80 -16.85
N LYS A 35 2.34 -5.90 -16.32
CA LYS A 35 1.73 -6.96 -17.11
C LYS A 35 0.45 -6.50 -17.83
N GLU A 36 -0.48 -5.90 -17.09
CA GLU A 36 -1.78 -5.49 -17.63
C GLU A 36 -1.68 -4.31 -18.60
N MET A 37 -0.75 -3.38 -18.36
CA MET A 37 -0.57 -2.15 -19.13
C MET A 37 0.56 -2.24 -20.16
N LYS A 38 1.31 -3.36 -20.21
CA LYS A 38 2.50 -3.55 -21.06
C LYS A 38 3.56 -2.47 -20.84
N LEU A 39 3.80 -2.13 -19.57
CA LEU A 39 4.77 -1.12 -19.15
C LEU A 39 6.01 -1.77 -18.53
N ASP A 40 7.09 -0.99 -18.39
CA ASP A 40 8.29 -1.42 -17.68
C ASP A 40 8.07 -1.38 -16.15
N SER A 41 8.15 -2.55 -15.50
CA SER A 41 8.00 -2.66 -14.04
C SER A 41 9.10 -1.93 -13.29
N THR A 42 10.32 -1.90 -13.82
CA THR A 42 11.47 -1.22 -13.19
C THR A 42 11.18 0.27 -13.05
N LYS A 43 10.66 0.88 -14.12
CA LYS A 43 10.30 2.30 -14.10
C LYS A 43 9.18 2.61 -13.09
N ILE A 44 8.21 1.72 -12.95
CA ILE A 44 7.13 1.87 -11.95
C ILE A 44 7.72 1.80 -10.53
N ILE A 45 8.61 0.84 -10.27
CA ILE A 45 9.28 0.68 -8.98
C ILE A 45 10.16 1.90 -8.65
N GLU A 46 10.93 2.41 -9.63
CA GLU A 46 11.74 3.60 -9.47
C GLU A 46 10.89 4.80 -9.04
N LEU A 47 9.77 5.06 -9.72
CA LEU A 47 8.84 6.13 -9.37
C LEU A 47 8.23 5.92 -7.97
N CYS A 48 7.90 4.69 -7.60
CA CYS A 48 7.38 4.39 -6.26
C CYS A 48 8.39 4.73 -5.14
N ASN A 49 9.69 4.70 -5.44
CA ASN A 49 10.77 4.98 -4.50
C ASN A 49 11.46 6.34 -4.73
N ASP A 50 11.02 7.10 -5.74
CA ASP A 50 11.55 8.45 -5.99
C ASP A 50 10.97 9.44 -4.97
N SER A 51 11.81 9.90 -4.05
CA SER A 51 11.40 10.82 -2.98
C SER A 51 10.88 12.16 -3.51
N ALA A 52 11.32 12.62 -4.69
CA ALA A 52 10.81 13.84 -5.31
C ALA A 52 9.39 13.62 -5.85
N PHE A 53 9.17 12.51 -6.57
CA PHE A 53 7.85 12.13 -7.06
C PHE A 53 6.87 11.89 -5.89
N VAL A 54 7.27 11.16 -4.87
CA VAL A 54 6.47 10.86 -3.67
C VAL A 54 6.01 12.14 -3.00
N LYS A 55 6.94 13.06 -2.68
CA LYS A 55 6.64 14.34 -2.03
C LYS A 55 5.80 15.27 -2.89
N SER A 56 6.06 15.34 -4.21
CA SER A 56 5.29 16.20 -5.12
C SER A 56 3.82 15.79 -5.25
N ASN A 57 3.49 14.53 -4.89
CA ASN A 57 2.13 14.02 -4.86
C ASN A 57 1.50 14.03 -3.44
N GLY A 58 2.11 14.75 -2.49
CA GLY A 58 1.54 14.97 -1.15
C GLY A 58 1.69 13.77 -0.20
N VAL A 59 2.48 12.77 -0.56
CA VAL A 59 2.73 11.59 0.27
C VAL A 59 3.79 11.90 1.32
N SER A 60 3.52 11.58 2.57
CA SER A 60 4.43 11.86 3.70
C SER A 60 5.52 10.81 3.88
N GLY A 61 5.45 9.67 3.19
CA GLY A 61 6.41 8.58 3.27
C GLY A 61 7.67 8.81 2.44
N SER A 62 8.60 7.87 2.52
CA SER A 62 9.80 7.81 1.67
C SER A 62 9.53 7.07 0.35
N SER A 63 8.44 6.33 0.26
CA SER A 63 7.99 5.58 -0.91
C SER A 63 6.46 5.59 -1.00
N LEU A 64 5.90 5.01 -2.07
CA LEU A 64 4.45 4.83 -2.23
C LEU A 64 3.92 3.57 -1.52
N GLU A 65 4.74 2.87 -0.73
CA GLU A 65 4.28 1.70 0.04
C GLU A 65 3.15 2.09 0.98
N GLY A 66 2.01 1.38 0.90
CA GLY A 66 0.80 1.67 1.68
C GLY A 66 -0.08 2.82 1.13
N TYR A 67 0.31 3.45 0.00
CA TYR A 67 -0.47 4.53 -0.62
C TYR A 67 -1.16 4.13 -1.93
N LEU A 68 -0.96 2.89 -2.37
CA LEU A 68 -1.60 2.32 -3.56
C LEU A 68 -2.71 1.36 -3.11
N SER A 69 -3.92 1.88 -2.93
CA SER A 69 -5.03 1.14 -2.33
C SER A 69 -5.47 -0.05 -3.17
N PRO A 70 -5.84 -1.18 -2.54
CA PRO A 70 -6.46 -2.30 -3.23
C PRO A 70 -7.84 -1.88 -3.75
N ASP A 71 -8.06 -2.07 -5.05
CA ASP A 71 -9.33 -1.85 -5.75
C ASP A 71 -9.19 -2.32 -7.20
N THR A 72 -10.26 -2.15 -7.98
CA THR A 72 -10.27 -2.35 -9.42
C THR A 72 -10.24 -1.01 -10.14
N TYR A 73 -9.16 -0.78 -10.88
CA TYR A 73 -8.93 0.44 -11.62
C TYR A 73 -9.08 0.23 -13.13
N PHE A 74 -9.38 1.29 -13.84
CA PHE A 74 -9.49 1.31 -15.29
C PHE A 74 -8.57 2.39 -15.83
N PHE A 75 -7.65 2.00 -16.72
CA PHE A 75 -6.67 2.88 -17.33
C PHE A 75 -6.75 2.81 -18.85
N TYR A 76 -6.46 3.89 -19.52
CA TYR A 76 -6.41 3.91 -20.96
C TYR A 76 -5.13 3.24 -21.47
N VAL A 77 -5.25 2.54 -22.60
CA VAL A 77 -4.08 2.02 -23.31
C VAL A 77 -3.17 3.21 -23.69
N GLY A 78 -1.89 3.12 -23.31
CA GLY A 78 -0.93 4.20 -23.49
C GLY A 78 -0.78 5.17 -22.31
N ASP A 79 -1.52 4.96 -21.22
CA ASP A 79 -1.27 5.71 -19.99
C ASP A 79 0.16 5.48 -19.49
N LYS A 80 0.81 6.58 -19.08
CA LYS A 80 2.18 6.55 -18.55
C LYS A 80 2.20 6.10 -17.09
N PRO A 81 3.30 5.46 -16.62
CA PRO A 81 3.45 5.06 -15.22
C PRO A 81 3.15 6.18 -14.23
N GLU A 82 3.60 7.40 -14.53
CA GLU A 82 3.39 8.57 -13.67
C GLU A 82 1.91 8.92 -13.53
N SER A 83 1.12 8.82 -14.61
CA SER A 83 -0.32 9.08 -14.61
C SER A 83 -1.08 8.03 -13.82
N ILE A 84 -0.72 6.76 -14.00
CA ILE A 84 -1.30 5.63 -13.27
C ILE A 84 -1.05 5.79 -11.77
N LEU A 85 0.20 6.02 -11.36
CA LEU A 85 0.55 6.17 -9.94
C LEU A 85 -0.13 7.40 -9.31
N LYS A 86 -0.19 8.54 -10.01
CA LYS A 86 -0.94 9.72 -9.54
C LYS A 86 -2.41 9.42 -9.35
N HIS A 87 -3.02 8.65 -10.24
CA HIS A 87 -4.42 8.25 -10.09
C HIS A 87 -4.62 7.39 -8.84
N LEU A 88 -3.76 6.40 -8.61
CA LEU A 88 -3.82 5.52 -7.43
C LEU A 88 -3.65 6.31 -6.13
N ILE A 89 -2.69 7.25 -6.07
CA ILE A 89 -2.48 8.14 -4.91
C ILE A 89 -3.74 8.99 -4.66
N LYS A 90 -4.32 9.56 -5.70
CA LYS A 90 -5.55 10.36 -5.59
C LYS A 90 -6.72 9.53 -5.07
N MET A 91 -6.85 8.28 -5.49
CA MET A 91 -7.89 7.38 -4.99
C MET A 91 -7.68 7.05 -3.52
N ASN A 92 -6.43 6.78 -3.10
CA ASN A 92 -6.10 6.61 -1.68
C ASN A 92 -6.45 7.87 -0.86
N GLU A 93 -6.13 9.06 -1.35
CA GLU A 93 -6.46 10.29 -0.65
C GLU A 93 -7.97 10.52 -0.55
N SER A 94 -8.75 10.10 -1.55
CA SER A 94 -10.22 10.22 -1.54
C SER A 94 -10.90 9.36 -0.47
N PHE A 95 -10.23 8.30 0.00
CA PHE A 95 -10.70 7.50 1.13
C PHE A 95 -10.78 8.31 2.43
N TRP A 96 -9.93 9.34 2.59
CA TRP A 96 -9.83 10.12 3.81
C TRP A 96 -10.92 11.19 3.89
N THR A 97 -12.14 10.76 4.19
CA THR A 97 -13.27 11.66 4.44
C THR A 97 -13.06 12.51 5.69
N ARG A 98 -13.85 13.59 5.83
CA ARG A 98 -13.85 14.40 7.06
C ARG A 98 -14.07 13.56 8.33
N ASN A 99 -14.93 12.55 8.26
CA ASN A 99 -15.17 11.65 9.41
C ASN A 99 -13.93 10.82 9.75
N HIS A 100 -13.25 10.25 8.74
CA HIS A 100 -12.01 9.51 8.95
C HIS A 100 -10.93 10.38 9.62
N LEU A 101 -10.81 11.65 9.20
CA LEU A 101 -9.86 12.59 9.79
C LEU A 101 -10.20 12.91 11.26
N ILE A 102 -11.47 13.10 11.59
CA ILE A 102 -11.91 13.29 12.98
C ILE A 102 -11.58 12.06 13.84
N GLN A 103 -11.83 10.86 13.32
CA GLN A 103 -11.49 9.62 14.05
C GLN A 103 -9.97 9.46 14.23
N SER A 104 -9.18 9.78 13.22
CA SER A 104 -7.71 9.72 13.33
C SER A 104 -7.19 10.67 14.43
N GLN A 105 -7.75 11.88 14.52
CA GLN A 105 -7.42 12.84 15.57
C GLN A 105 -7.77 12.31 16.97
N LYS A 106 -8.94 11.65 17.14
CA LYS A 106 -9.32 11.03 18.41
C LYS A 106 -8.37 9.92 18.85
N LEU A 107 -7.82 9.18 17.87
CA LEU A 107 -6.83 8.13 18.12
C LEU A 107 -5.41 8.69 18.31
N ASN A 108 -5.21 9.98 18.06
CA ASN A 108 -3.89 10.63 18.02
C ASN A 108 -2.90 9.91 17.07
N LEU A 109 -3.41 9.45 15.94
CA LEU A 109 -2.64 8.76 14.91
C LEU A 109 -2.72 9.53 13.58
N SER A 110 -1.60 9.66 12.87
CA SER A 110 -1.57 10.20 11.50
C SER A 110 -2.22 9.23 10.52
N LYS A 111 -2.61 9.72 9.33
CA LYS A 111 -3.10 8.87 8.22
C LYS A 111 -2.15 7.69 7.96
N HIS A 112 -0.86 7.98 7.87
CA HIS A 112 0.18 6.99 7.63
C HIS A 112 0.23 5.93 8.75
N GLN A 113 0.19 6.34 10.02
CA GLN A 113 0.18 5.40 11.15
C GLN A 113 -1.07 4.52 11.18
N ILE A 114 -2.23 5.07 10.80
CA ILE A 114 -3.46 4.28 10.68
C ILE A 114 -3.34 3.25 9.56
N MET A 115 -2.83 3.64 8.39
CA MET A 115 -2.64 2.70 7.27
C MET A 115 -1.62 1.61 7.63
N THR A 116 -0.52 1.99 8.29
CA THR A 116 0.47 1.01 8.78
C THR A 116 -0.14 0.02 9.77
N LEU A 117 -0.93 0.50 10.74
CA LEU A 117 -1.59 -0.38 11.70
C LEU A 117 -2.63 -1.27 11.00
N ALA A 118 -3.39 -0.73 10.06
CA ALA A 118 -4.36 -1.47 9.28
C ALA A 118 -3.71 -2.59 8.45
N SER A 119 -2.56 -2.34 7.82
CA SER A 119 -1.83 -3.37 7.07
C SER A 119 -1.30 -4.49 7.97
N ILE A 120 -0.90 -4.19 9.20
CA ILE A 120 -0.48 -5.20 10.18
C ILE A 120 -1.69 -6.05 10.61
N ILE A 121 -2.83 -5.41 10.88
CA ILE A 121 -4.07 -6.10 11.25
C ILE A 121 -4.54 -7.00 10.10
N GLU A 122 -4.46 -6.52 8.86
CA GLU A 122 -4.80 -7.28 7.66
C GLU A 122 -3.94 -8.53 7.52
N GLY A 123 -2.62 -8.39 7.72
CA GLY A 123 -1.69 -9.52 7.64
C GLY A 123 -1.83 -10.55 8.77
N GLU A 124 -2.41 -10.16 9.92
CA GLU A 124 -2.63 -11.04 11.07
C GLU A 124 -3.98 -11.76 11.00
N ALA A 125 -5.01 -11.08 10.48
CA ALA A 125 -6.37 -11.58 10.48
C ALA A 125 -6.58 -12.63 9.37
N ILE A 126 -7.03 -13.82 9.76
CA ILE A 126 -7.48 -14.86 8.81
C ILE A 126 -8.95 -14.61 8.43
N TYR A 127 -9.77 -14.16 9.40
CA TYR A 127 -11.19 -13.89 9.21
C TYR A 127 -11.52 -12.44 9.54
N ASP A 128 -12.44 -11.83 8.79
CA ASP A 128 -12.90 -10.46 9.01
C ASP A 128 -13.39 -10.21 10.45
N SER A 129 -14.04 -11.21 11.06
CA SER A 129 -14.54 -11.13 12.44
C SER A 129 -13.45 -10.98 13.50
N GLU A 130 -12.19 -11.27 13.18
CA GLU A 130 -11.05 -11.17 14.10
C GLU A 130 -10.43 -9.77 14.09
N ARG A 131 -10.57 -9.01 13.00
CA ARG A 131 -9.92 -7.70 12.81
C ARG A 131 -10.16 -6.74 13.98
N ALA A 132 -11.40 -6.68 14.48
CA ALA A 132 -11.74 -5.81 15.61
C ALA A 132 -11.01 -6.21 16.91
N LYS A 133 -10.86 -7.52 17.17
CA LYS A 133 -10.15 -8.02 18.35
C LYS A 133 -8.65 -7.77 18.24
N ILE A 134 -8.06 -8.06 17.09
CA ILE A 134 -6.64 -7.81 16.79
C ILE A 134 -6.34 -6.32 16.92
N SER A 135 -7.18 -5.47 16.34
CA SER A 135 -7.09 -4.01 16.46
C SER A 135 -7.09 -3.57 17.93
N ALA A 136 -8.01 -4.09 18.74
CA ALA A 136 -8.07 -3.76 20.17
C ALA A 136 -6.78 -4.16 20.91
N VAL A 137 -6.21 -5.32 20.59
CA VAL A 137 -4.94 -5.77 21.20
C VAL A 137 -3.81 -4.80 20.84
N TYR A 138 -3.68 -4.42 19.58
CA TYR A 138 -2.62 -3.51 19.14
C TYR A 138 -2.80 -2.10 19.71
N HIS A 139 -4.02 -1.56 19.74
CA HIS A 139 -4.28 -0.28 20.41
C HIS A 139 -3.93 -0.31 21.90
N ASN A 140 -4.26 -1.40 22.61
CA ASN A 140 -3.88 -1.56 24.00
C ASN A 140 -2.34 -1.61 24.19
N ARG A 141 -1.63 -2.34 23.31
CA ARG A 141 -0.16 -2.37 23.32
C ARG A 141 0.43 -0.98 23.09
N LEU A 142 -0.09 -0.23 22.13
CA LEU A 142 0.33 1.15 21.86
C LEU A 142 0.13 2.05 23.07
N ASN A 143 -1.04 2.00 23.69
CA ASN A 143 -1.38 2.81 24.87
C ASN A 143 -0.47 2.48 26.07
N LEU A 144 -0.03 1.24 26.19
CA LEU A 144 0.88 0.78 27.25
C LEU A 144 2.37 0.95 26.89
N GLY A 145 2.70 1.51 25.70
CA GLY A 145 4.07 1.64 25.22
C GLY A 145 4.75 0.29 24.91
N MET A 146 3.97 -0.76 24.69
CA MET A 146 4.47 -2.09 24.36
C MET A 146 4.80 -2.21 22.88
N ARG A 147 5.73 -3.12 22.54
CA ARG A 147 6.00 -3.50 21.14
C ARG A 147 4.82 -4.27 20.57
N LEU A 148 4.52 -4.08 19.27
CA LEU A 148 3.40 -4.78 18.64
C LEU A 148 3.64 -6.29 18.52
N GLN A 149 4.87 -6.71 18.24
CA GLN A 149 5.27 -8.13 18.09
C GLN A 149 4.35 -8.85 17.09
N ALA A 150 4.19 -8.26 15.93
CA ALA A 150 3.32 -8.72 14.88
C ALA A 150 4.10 -9.53 13.84
N ASP A 151 3.75 -10.79 13.64
CA ASP A 151 4.40 -11.71 12.70
C ASP A 151 4.37 -11.19 11.24
N PRO A 152 3.31 -10.54 10.73
CA PRO A 152 3.28 -9.98 9.39
C PRO A 152 4.43 -9.02 9.09
N THR A 153 4.90 -8.28 10.10
CA THR A 153 6.03 -7.35 9.91
C THR A 153 7.36 -8.08 9.69
N ILE A 154 7.51 -9.27 10.23
CA ILE A 154 8.65 -10.14 9.95
C ILE A 154 8.51 -10.80 8.58
N GLN A 155 7.30 -11.27 8.25
CA GLN A 155 7.01 -11.80 6.92
C GLN A 155 7.34 -10.78 5.82
N TYR A 156 7.10 -9.50 6.05
CA TYR A 156 7.40 -8.44 5.10
C TYR A 156 8.91 -8.28 4.80
N ILE A 157 9.77 -8.51 5.79
CA ILE A 157 11.22 -8.25 5.68
C ILE A 157 12.06 -9.47 5.35
N ILE A 158 11.50 -10.68 5.44
CA ILE A 158 12.24 -11.90 5.10
C ILE A 158 12.09 -12.28 3.63
N PRO A 159 13.15 -12.76 2.98
CA PRO A 159 13.02 -13.40 1.69
C PRO A 159 12.17 -14.68 1.80
N ASP A 160 11.61 -15.13 0.71
CA ASP A 160 10.83 -16.37 0.62
C ASP A 160 9.54 -16.39 1.49
N SER A 161 9.01 -15.22 1.81
CA SER A 161 7.72 -15.06 2.48
C SER A 161 6.55 -15.36 1.50
N PRO A 162 5.42 -15.96 1.99
CA PRO A 162 5.18 -16.33 3.39
C PRO A 162 5.75 -17.71 3.75
N ARG A 163 6.33 -17.84 4.94
CA ARG A 163 6.80 -19.10 5.52
C ARG A 163 6.69 -19.10 7.05
N ARG A 164 6.83 -20.28 7.67
CA ARG A 164 6.91 -20.36 9.13
C ARG A 164 8.10 -19.54 9.66
N LEU A 165 7.84 -18.66 10.63
CA LEU A 165 8.88 -17.88 11.29
C LEU A 165 9.73 -18.72 12.24
N LEU A 166 11.00 -18.44 12.25
CA LEU A 166 11.99 -19.05 13.16
C LEU A 166 12.44 -17.98 14.18
N ASN A 167 12.92 -18.41 15.33
CA ASN A 167 13.44 -17.51 16.37
C ASN A 167 14.56 -16.56 15.88
N LYS A 168 15.32 -16.96 14.87
CA LYS A 168 16.33 -16.11 14.24
C LYS A 168 15.72 -14.96 13.45
N ASP A 169 14.56 -15.16 12.84
CA ASP A 169 13.87 -14.16 12.02
C ASP A 169 13.38 -12.98 12.90
N LEU A 170 12.94 -13.28 14.13
CA LEU A 170 12.49 -12.27 15.09
C LEU A 170 13.63 -11.33 15.56
N LYS A 171 14.89 -11.68 15.27
CA LYS A 171 16.08 -10.89 15.65
C LYS A 171 16.66 -10.07 14.49
N ILE A 172 16.03 -10.11 13.31
CA ILE A 172 16.48 -9.34 12.14
C ILE A 172 16.45 -7.85 12.48
N LYS A 173 17.56 -7.16 12.26
CA LYS A 173 17.64 -5.71 12.41
C LYS A 173 16.96 -5.03 11.23
N SER A 174 15.76 -4.49 11.45
CA SER A 174 14.98 -3.75 10.45
C SER A 174 14.09 -2.73 11.16
N PRO A 175 13.85 -1.55 10.57
CA PRO A 175 12.88 -0.60 11.08
C PRO A 175 11.45 -1.15 11.09
N TYR A 176 11.17 -2.18 10.30
CA TYR A 176 9.85 -2.85 10.26
C TYR A 176 9.70 -3.96 11.30
N ASN A 177 10.79 -4.38 12.00
CA ASN A 177 10.71 -5.45 12.97
C ASN A 177 10.05 -5.01 14.27
N THR A 178 8.74 -5.28 14.43
CA THR A 178 7.93 -4.93 15.60
C THR A 178 8.26 -5.74 16.87
N TYR A 179 9.14 -6.73 16.79
CA TYR A 179 9.70 -7.43 17.95
C TYR A 179 10.87 -6.67 18.58
N SER A 180 11.59 -5.87 17.77
CA SER A 180 12.80 -5.14 18.21
C SER A 180 12.59 -3.64 18.33
N VAL A 181 11.70 -3.03 17.51
CA VAL A 181 11.44 -1.60 17.49
C VAL A 181 10.09 -1.25 18.10
N SER A 182 9.98 -0.04 18.68
CA SER A 182 8.70 0.52 19.09
C SER A 182 7.91 0.99 17.87
N TYR A 183 6.58 0.95 17.94
CA TYR A 183 5.69 1.47 16.89
C TYR A 183 5.99 2.91 16.48
N THR A 184 6.46 3.74 17.41
CA THR A 184 6.84 5.13 17.10
C THR A 184 7.98 5.24 16.08
N HIS A 185 8.70 4.14 15.81
CA HIS A 185 9.77 4.04 14.83
C HIS A 185 9.36 3.28 13.56
N LEU A 186 8.11 2.76 13.50
CA LEU A 186 7.54 2.26 12.24
C LEU A 186 7.29 3.44 11.32
N ARG A 187 8.37 3.88 10.70
CA ARG A 187 8.33 4.81 9.57
C ARG A 187 8.41 3.96 8.31
N ALA A 188 7.29 3.78 7.66
CA ALA A 188 7.31 3.32 6.28
C ALA A 188 8.00 4.36 5.41
#